data_913b33afcfad01ab34099f1d66c66268
#
_entry.id   913b33afcfad01ab34099f1d66c66268
#
_cell.length_a   1.000
_cell.length_b   1.000
_cell.length_c   1.000
_cell.angle_alpha   90.00
_cell.angle_beta   90.00
_cell.angle_gamma   90.00
#
_symmetry.space_group_name_H-M   'P 1'
#
loop_
_entity.id
_entity.type
_entity.pdbx_description
1 polymer ?
#
loop_
_entity_poly.entity_id
_entity_poly.type
_entity_poly.pdbx_seq_one_letter_code
_entity_poly.pdbx_strand_id
1 'polypeptide(L)'
;HGYLTMQFTRALQSLGDDYGYIFDTPAADVDMVDIVLNRRIMIVLIPALEKSGDETANLGKIISATLKGMMGSTLGSTLEGSSSTVIENKPTHSATPFMVVFDEVGYYTAQGMAVMAAQARSLGFCLIFSAQDLQAMEKRVKEEARSITANCNIKIFGKLQDPTQTREFFENHIGKDYIAIVSSFQLSGGMSSGSYSDTKQVGIDTGTRADYDDLKNMK
;
A
#
# COMPACT_ATOMS: atom_id res chain seq x y z
N HIS A 1 -34.15 -6.24 -13.33
CA HIS A 1 -34.30 -6.01 -11.87
C HIS A 1 -33.95 -7.24 -11.04
N GLY A 2 -34.43 -8.48 -11.39
CA GLY A 2 -34.22 -9.68 -10.55
C GLY A 2 -32.77 -10.07 -10.27
N TYR A 3 -31.85 -9.90 -11.22
CA TYR A 3 -30.43 -10.24 -11.04
C TYR A 3 -29.74 -9.32 -10.02
N LEU A 4 -29.98 -8.02 -10.10
CA LEU A 4 -29.44 -7.03 -9.15
C LEU A 4 -29.98 -7.26 -7.74
N THR A 5 -31.28 -7.55 -7.62
CA THR A 5 -31.91 -7.87 -6.32
C THR A 5 -31.27 -9.12 -5.72
N MET A 6 -31.04 -10.17 -6.51
CA MET A 6 -30.45 -11.41 -6.05
C MET A 6 -28.98 -11.23 -5.58
N GLN A 7 -28.20 -10.42 -6.26
CA GLN A 7 -26.82 -10.12 -5.84
C GLN A 7 -26.78 -9.29 -4.57
N PHE A 8 -27.65 -8.28 -4.46
CA PHE A 8 -27.76 -7.45 -3.29
C PHE A 8 -28.22 -8.25 -2.06
N THR A 9 -29.22 -9.12 -2.24
CA THR A 9 -29.71 -10.01 -1.20
C THR A 9 -28.62 -10.95 -0.69
N ARG A 10 -27.82 -11.54 -1.59
CA ARG A 10 -26.69 -12.39 -1.19
C ARG A 10 -25.66 -11.66 -0.35
N ALA A 11 -25.29 -10.43 -0.73
CA ALA A 11 -24.33 -9.65 0.02
C ALA A 11 -24.83 -9.29 1.42
N LEU A 12 -26.12 -8.94 1.55
CA LEU A 12 -26.75 -8.67 2.85
C LEU A 12 -26.92 -9.92 3.69
N GLN A 13 -27.31 -11.04 3.07
CA GLN A 13 -27.43 -12.33 3.77
C GLN A 13 -26.08 -12.78 4.34
N SER A 14 -25.01 -12.71 3.55
CA SER A 14 -23.67 -13.04 4.04
C SER A 14 -23.28 -12.19 5.23
N LEU A 15 -23.60 -10.90 5.21
CA LEU A 15 -23.35 -10.03 6.36
C LEU A 15 -24.21 -10.35 7.58
N GLY A 16 -25.48 -10.69 7.39
CA GLY A 16 -26.40 -11.06 8.46
C GLY A 16 -26.12 -12.45 9.03
N ASP A 17 -25.89 -13.43 8.15
CA ASP A 17 -25.74 -14.82 8.56
C ASP A 17 -24.32 -15.10 9.11
N ASP A 18 -23.28 -14.61 8.44
CA ASP A 18 -21.89 -14.87 8.81
C ASP A 18 -21.33 -13.88 9.84
N TYR A 19 -21.75 -12.63 9.76
CA TYR A 19 -21.24 -11.52 10.59
C TYR A 19 -22.34 -10.81 11.36
N GLY A 20 -23.53 -11.43 11.53
CA GLY A 20 -24.66 -10.85 12.24
C GLY A 20 -24.32 -10.47 13.69
N TYR A 21 -23.45 -11.24 14.32
CA TYR A 21 -22.94 -10.93 15.67
C TYR A 21 -22.14 -9.63 15.75
N ILE A 22 -21.69 -9.08 14.60
CA ILE A 22 -21.00 -7.79 14.52
C ILE A 22 -21.98 -6.70 14.04
N PHE A 23 -22.80 -6.99 13.00
CA PHE A 23 -23.57 -5.97 12.29
C PHE A 23 -25.05 -5.93 12.62
N ASP A 24 -25.64 -7.02 13.13
CA ASP A 24 -27.04 -7.08 13.54
C ASP A 24 -27.17 -6.91 15.06
N THR A 25 -26.75 -5.76 15.56
CA THR A 25 -26.83 -5.41 16.98
C THR A 25 -27.56 -4.08 17.15
N PRO A 26 -28.38 -3.93 18.21
CA PRO A 26 -29.13 -2.70 18.47
C PRO A 26 -28.23 -1.53 18.87
N ALA A 27 -27.01 -1.77 19.31
CA ALA A 27 -26.01 -0.77 19.67
C ALA A 27 -24.62 -1.25 19.25
N ALA A 28 -23.83 -0.38 18.68
CA ALA A 28 -22.46 -0.68 18.30
C ALA A 28 -21.54 -0.63 19.52
N ASP A 29 -20.74 -1.67 19.72
CA ASP A 29 -19.68 -1.70 20.75
C ASP A 29 -18.45 -0.90 20.31
N VAL A 30 -18.31 -0.67 19.01
CA VAL A 30 -17.14 -0.02 18.40
C VAL A 30 -17.58 1.23 17.66
N ASP A 31 -17.10 2.38 18.11
CA ASP A 31 -17.22 3.66 17.40
C ASP A 31 -15.87 4.06 16.82
N MET A 32 -15.82 4.19 15.49
CA MET A 32 -14.60 4.56 14.79
C MET A 32 -14.11 5.96 15.15
N VAL A 33 -15.01 6.87 15.46
CA VAL A 33 -14.67 8.23 15.90
C VAL A 33 -14.00 8.19 17.28
N ASP A 34 -14.56 7.43 18.21
CA ASP A 34 -13.98 7.23 19.54
C ASP A 34 -12.59 6.59 19.47
N ILE A 35 -12.41 5.58 18.61
CA ILE A 35 -11.12 4.92 18.42
C ILE A 35 -10.05 5.91 17.97
N VAL A 36 -10.35 6.74 16.99
CA VAL A 36 -9.36 7.66 16.43
C VAL A 36 -9.11 8.84 17.36
N LEU A 37 -10.14 9.50 17.86
CA LEU A 37 -10.00 10.69 18.71
C LEU A 37 -9.38 10.36 20.06
N ASN A 38 -9.72 9.23 20.66
CA ASN A 38 -9.16 8.76 21.92
C ASN A 38 -7.93 7.85 21.73
N ARG A 39 -7.41 7.74 20.48
CA ARG A 39 -6.17 7.03 20.13
C ARG A 39 -6.17 5.58 20.66
N ARG A 40 -7.28 4.90 20.52
CA ARG A 40 -7.42 3.49 20.92
C ARG A 40 -6.79 2.57 19.88
N ILE A 41 -6.44 1.37 20.30
CA ILE A 41 -5.95 0.31 19.41
C ILE A 41 -7.13 -0.57 19.01
N MET A 42 -7.36 -0.70 17.71
CA MET A 42 -8.33 -1.61 17.14
C MET A 42 -7.63 -2.62 16.22
N ILE A 43 -7.95 -3.88 16.39
CA ILE A 43 -7.46 -4.95 15.52
C ILE A 43 -8.67 -5.56 14.80
N VAL A 44 -8.63 -5.52 13.48
CA VAL A 44 -9.67 -6.10 12.61
C VAL A 44 -9.11 -7.37 11.97
N LEU A 45 -9.71 -8.51 12.30
CA LEU A 45 -9.34 -9.79 11.71
C LEU A 45 -10.25 -10.08 10.52
N ILE A 46 -9.64 -10.24 9.35
CA ILE A 46 -10.35 -10.59 8.10
C ILE A 46 -10.03 -12.05 7.77
N PRO A 47 -11.02 -12.98 7.84
CA PRO A 47 -10.78 -14.42 7.74
C PRO A 47 -10.57 -14.86 6.29
N ALA A 48 -9.44 -14.50 5.70
CA ALA A 48 -9.14 -14.77 4.29
C ALA A 48 -8.99 -16.26 3.94
N LEU A 49 -8.67 -17.11 4.93
CA LEU A 49 -8.53 -18.57 4.74
C LEU A 49 -9.84 -19.34 4.92
N GLU A 50 -10.75 -18.81 5.71
CA GLU A 50 -11.99 -19.52 6.07
C GLU A 50 -13.17 -19.15 5.18
N LYS A 51 -13.11 -17.99 4.53
CA LYS A 51 -14.19 -17.42 3.75
C LYS A 51 -13.83 -17.29 2.27
N SER A 52 -14.83 -17.14 1.43
CA SER A 52 -14.61 -16.88 0.01
C SER A 52 -13.91 -15.54 -0.20
N GLY A 53 -13.17 -15.42 -1.31
CA GLY A 53 -12.48 -14.18 -1.63
C GLY A 53 -13.42 -12.96 -1.77
N ASP A 54 -14.68 -13.17 -2.14
CA ASP A 54 -15.67 -12.08 -2.25
C ASP A 54 -16.22 -11.65 -0.89
N GLU A 55 -16.44 -12.57 0.04
CA GLU A 55 -16.85 -12.27 1.42
C GLU A 55 -15.75 -11.50 2.14
N THR A 56 -14.52 -11.98 2.07
CA THR A 56 -13.33 -11.30 2.60
C THR A 56 -13.21 -9.87 2.09
N ALA A 57 -13.38 -9.69 0.77
CA ALA A 57 -13.32 -8.38 0.15
C ALA A 57 -14.47 -7.47 0.57
N ASN A 58 -15.68 -8.00 0.73
CA ASN A 58 -16.83 -7.20 1.16
C ASN A 58 -16.65 -6.70 2.60
N LEU A 59 -16.17 -7.54 3.50
CA LEU A 59 -15.83 -7.12 4.87
C LEU A 59 -14.76 -6.02 4.85
N GLY A 60 -13.67 -6.20 4.12
CA GLY A 60 -12.63 -5.20 3.98
C GLY A 60 -13.12 -3.87 3.38
N LYS A 61 -14.04 -3.93 2.40
CA LYS A 61 -14.69 -2.73 1.84
C LYS A 61 -15.51 -1.98 2.88
N ILE A 62 -16.27 -2.68 3.72
CA ILE A 62 -17.08 -2.03 4.77
C ILE A 62 -16.17 -1.31 5.76
N ILE A 63 -15.15 -1.99 6.27
CA ILE A 63 -14.19 -1.38 7.20
C ILE A 63 -13.49 -0.17 6.58
N SER A 64 -13.04 -0.31 5.34
CA SER A 64 -12.39 0.81 4.61
C SER A 64 -13.34 1.98 4.37
N ALA A 65 -14.62 1.70 4.04
CA ALA A 65 -15.63 2.74 3.85
C ALA A 65 -15.97 3.46 5.15
N THR A 66 -16.06 2.74 6.26
CA THR A 66 -16.29 3.31 7.60
C THR A 66 -15.13 4.20 8.02
N LEU A 67 -13.90 3.75 7.83
CA LEU A 67 -12.71 4.55 8.10
C LEU A 67 -12.66 5.81 7.22
N LYS A 68 -12.94 5.68 5.92
CA LYS A 68 -13.01 6.81 5.00
C LYS A 68 -14.07 7.83 5.43
N GLY A 69 -15.26 7.36 5.82
CA GLY A 69 -16.33 8.21 6.33
C GLY A 69 -15.91 8.97 7.59
N MET A 70 -15.25 8.27 8.52
CA MET A 70 -14.70 8.87 9.72
C MET A 70 -13.60 9.90 9.39
N MET A 71 -12.65 9.60 8.50
CA MET A 71 -11.65 10.57 8.03
C MET A 71 -12.32 11.82 7.44
N GLY A 72 -13.40 11.66 6.66
CA GLY A 72 -14.17 12.76 6.12
C GLY A 72 -14.83 13.63 7.20
N SER A 73 -15.34 13.03 8.26
CA SER A 73 -15.96 13.77 9.38
C SER A 73 -14.96 14.61 10.19
N THR A 74 -13.67 14.29 10.09
CA THR A 74 -12.58 15.00 10.81
C THR A 74 -11.97 16.17 10.01
N LEU A 75 -12.52 16.49 8.83
CA LEU A 75 -12.07 17.64 8.04
C LEU A 75 -12.17 18.97 8.81
N GLY A 76 -13.02 19.03 9.83
CA GLY A 76 -13.29 20.23 10.62
C GLY A 76 -14.40 21.09 10.03
N SER A 77 -14.96 21.94 10.88
CA SER A 77 -16.04 22.86 10.50
C SER A 77 -15.54 24.26 10.08
N THR A 78 -14.26 24.54 10.30
CA THR A 78 -13.67 25.86 10.05
C THR A 78 -13.12 25.92 8.63
N LEU A 79 -13.76 26.70 7.77
CA LEU A 79 -13.38 26.87 6.36
C LEU A 79 -12.47 28.08 6.14
N GLU A 80 -12.45 29.05 7.07
CA GLU A 80 -11.71 30.28 6.95
C GLU A 80 -10.80 30.51 8.18
N GLY A 81 -9.63 31.10 7.96
CA GLY A 81 -8.66 31.40 9.01
C GLY A 81 -7.21 31.29 8.53
N SER A 82 -6.28 31.51 9.42
CA SER A 82 -4.87 31.23 9.12
C SER A 82 -4.64 29.71 9.01
N SER A 83 -3.67 29.29 8.20
CA SER A 83 -3.34 27.88 8.02
C SER A 83 -3.06 27.16 9.36
N SER A 84 -2.35 27.82 10.28
CA SER A 84 -2.09 27.30 11.63
C SER A 84 -3.39 27.08 12.41
N THR A 85 -4.27 28.06 12.44
CA THR A 85 -5.55 27.99 13.17
C THR A 85 -6.45 26.87 12.64
N VAL A 86 -6.53 26.72 11.30
CA VAL A 86 -7.33 25.66 10.67
C VAL A 86 -6.77 24.28 10.98
N ILE A 87 -5.43 24.12 11.03
CA ILE A 87 -4.78 22.86 11.33
C ILE A 87 -4.95 22.49 12.82
N GLU A 88 -4.71 23.45 13.71
CA GLU A 88 -4.78 23.26 15.17
C GLU A 88 -6.22 22.93 15.64
N ASN A 89 -7.22 23.44 14.98
CA ASN A 89 -8.63 23.21 15.31
C ASN A 89 -9.21 21.90 14.71
N LYS A 90 -8.42 21.10 13.99
CA LYS A 90 -8.91 19.80 13.51
C LYS A 90 -9.09 18.83 14.67
N PRO A 91 -10.20 18.06 14.70
CA PRO A 91 -10.44 17.07 15.77
C PRO A 91 -9.32 16.03 15.90
N THR A 92 -8.62 15.75 14.80
CA THR A 92 -7.50 14.79 14.76
C THR A 92 -6.14 15.43 14.95
N HIS A 93 -6.08 16.74 15.27
CA HIS A 93 -4.79 17.39 15.51
C HIS A 93 -4.05 16.74 16.68
N SER A 94 -2.83 16.29 16.43
CA SER A 94 -1.98 15.65 17.44
C SER A 94 -0.52 15.74 17.01
N ALA A 95 0.40 15.70 17.97
CA ALA A 95 1.84 15.66 17.72
C ALA A 95 2.28 14.45 16.89
N THR A 96 1.51 13.34 16.96
CA THR A 96 1.77 12.12 16.19
C THR A 96 0.52 11.74 15.39
N PRO A 97 0.67 11.29 14.15
CA PRO A 97 -0.49 10.86 13.35
C PRO A 97 -1.14 9.60 13.95
N PHE A 98 -2.43 9.42 13.66
CA PHE A 98 -3.10 8.15 13.92
C PHE A 98 -2.66 7.13 12.85
N MET A 99 -2.09 6.00 13.29
CA MET A 99 -1.55 5.00 12.37
C MET A 99 -2.63 3.97 11.99
N VAL A 100 -2.76 3.71 10.70
CA VAL A 100 -3.63 2.65 10.16
C VAL A 100 -2.78 1.74 9.29
N VAL A 101 -2.80 0.45 9.60
CA VAL A 101 -2.08 -0.59 8.86
C VAL A 101 -3.08 -1.44 8.10
N PHE A 102 -2.96 -1.47 6.80
CA PHE A 102 -3.68 -2.36 5.88
C PHE A 102 -2.74 -3.49 5.49
N ASP A 103 -2.77 -4.56 6.28
CA ASP A 103 -1.95 -5.73 6.00
C ASP A 103 -2.60 -6.60 4.94
N GLU A 104 -1.79 -7.13 4.01
CA GLU A 104 -2.24 -7.94 2.88
C GLU A 104 -3.40 -7.32 2.07
N VAL A 105 -3.30 -6.02 1.81
CA VAL A 105 -4.36 -5.21 1.20
C VAL A 105 -4.86 -5.76 -0.14
N GLY A 106 -4.08 -6.56 -0.84
CA GLY A 106 -4.47 -7.20 -2.09
C GLY A 106 -5.76 -8.04 -2.00
N TYR A 107 -6.06 -8.60 -0.84
CA TYR A 107 -7.29 -9.38 -0.65
C TYR A 107 -8.56 -8.52 -0.59
N TYR A 108 -8.45 -7.26 -0.19
CA TYR A 108 -9.60 -6.38 0.04
C TYR A 108 -9.46 -4.97 -0.49
N THR A 109 -8.54 -4.74 -1.43
CA THR A 109 -8.43 -3.43 -2.11
C THR A 109 -9.81 -2.97 -2.60
N ALA A 110 -10.21 -1.80 -2.21
CA ALA A 110 -11.52 -1.24 -2.46
C ALA A 110 -11.45 0.16 -3.06
N GLN A 111 -12.48 0.52 -3.80
CA GLN A 111 -12.61 1.85 -4.36
C GLN A 111 -12.65 2.92 -3.26
N GLY A 112 -11.85 3.97 -3.42
CA GLY A 112 -11.75 5.09 -2.47
C GLY A 112 -10.59 4.97 -1.48
N MET A 113 -9.84 3.86 -1.46
CA MET A 113 -8.62 3.76 -0.63
C MET A 113 -7.51 4.68 -1.14
N ALA A 114 -7.44 4.92 -2.45
CA ALA A 114 -6.51 5.88 -3.04
C ALA A 114 -6.77 7.32 -2.57
N VAL A 115 -8.03 7.69 -2.41
CA VAL A 115 -8.41 9.00 -1.87
C VAL A 115 -7.95 9.14 -0.41
N MET A 116 -8.12 8.08 0.39
CA MET A 116 -7.58 8.06 1.76
C MET A 116 -6.08 8.25 1.76
N ALA A 117 -5.34 7.50 0.92
CA ALA A 117 -3.90 7.62 0.80
C ALA A 117 -3.45 9.05 0.43
N ALA A 118 -4.16 9.70 -0.50
CA ALA A 118 -3.84 11.06 -0.93
C ALA A 118 -4.08 12.11 0.17
N GLN A 119 -5.10 11.92 1.01
CA GLN A 119 -5.56 12.92 1.98
C GLN A 119 -5.13 12.64 3.42
N ALA A 120 -4.66 11.44 3.73
CA ALA A 120 -4.34 10.98 5.07
C ALA A 120 -3.48 11.98 5.87
N ARG A 121 -2.40 12.47 5.26
CA ARG A 121 -1.47 13.40 5.89
C ARG A 121 -2.16 14.68 6.39
N SER A 122 -3.00 15.28 5.57
CA SER A 122 -3.70 16.51 5.91
C SER A 122 -4.77 16.32 7.00
N LEU A 123 -5.19 15.08 7.22
CA LEU A 123 -6.18 14.68 8.22
C LEU A 123 -5.56 14.10 9.49
N GLY A 124 -4.23 14.09 9.62
CA GLY A 124 -3.54 13.59 10.79
C GLY A 124 -3.42 12.06 10.84
N PHE A 125 -3.47 11.39 9.69
CA PHE A 125 -3.32 9.93 9.57
C PHE A 125 -2.00 9.55 8.90
N CYS A 126 -1.44 8.41 9.33
CA CYS A 126 -0.36 7.70 8.67
C CYS A 126 -0.91 6.36 8.19
N LEU A 127 -1.00 6.17 6.88
CA LEU A 127 -1.48 4.92 6.30
C LEU A 127 -0.30 4.07 5.84
N ILE A 128 -0.31 2.80 6.22
CA ILE A 128 0.66 1.79 5.82
C ILE A 128 -0.09 0.71 5.04
N PHE A 129 0.33 0.47 3.82
CA PHE A 129 -0.21 -0.59 2.97
C PHE A 129 0.85 -1.67 2.79
N SER A 130 0.52 -2.90 3.16
CA SER A 130 1.36 -4.07 2.98
C SER A 130 0.73 -5.02 1.97
N ALA A 131 1.53 -5.58 1.09
CA ALA A 131 1.12 -6.59 0.12
C ALA A 131 2.33 -7.47 -0.25
N GLN A 132 2.06 -8.70 -0.67
CA GLN A 132 3.11 -9.63 -1.10
C GLN A 132 3.68 -9.28 -2.47
N ASP A 133 2.82 -8.84 -3.37
CA ASP A 133 3.17 -8.41 -4.73
C ASP A 133 2.19 -7.36 -5.27
N LEU A 134 2.61 -6.68 -6.33
CA LEU A 134 1.79 -5.65 -6.97
C LEU A 134 0.57 -6.25 -7.69
N GLN A 135 0.70 -7.46 -8.22
CA GLN A 135 -0.38 -8.13 -8.96
C GLN A 135 -1.55 -8.45 -8.04
N ALA A 136 -1.29 -8.88 -6.79
CA ALA A 136 -2.33 -9.12 -5.80
C ALA A 136 -3.12 -7.84 -5.49
N MET A 137 -2.43 -6.71 -5.37
CA MET A 137 -3.09 -5.40 -5.19
C MET A 137 -3.93 -4.99 -6.41
N GLU A 138 -3.41 -5.21 -7.63
CA GLU A 138 -4.07 -4.83 -8.88
C GLU A 138 -5.24 -5.74 -9.26
N LYS A 139 -5.32 -6.95 -8.72
CA LYS A 139 -6.29 -7.97 -9.12
C LYS A 139 -7.74 -7.52 -9.05
N ARG A 140 -8.09 -6.72 -8.04
CA ARG A 140 -9.49 -6.30 -7.81
C ARG A 140 -9.80 -4.94 -8.42
N VAL A 141 -8.97 -3.95 -8.15
CA VAL A 141 -9.18 -2.56 -8.60
C VAL A 141 -7.82 -1.97 -8.98
N LYS A 142 -7.43 -2.19 -10.22
CA LYS A 142 -6.10 -1.85 -10.74
C LYS A 142 -5.74 -0.37 -10.58
N GLU A 143 -6.68 0.53 -10.90
CA GLU A 143 -6.45 1.97 -10.78
C GLU A 143 -6.26 2.40 -9.32
N GLU A 144 -7.01 1.81 -8.39
CA GLU A 144 -6.83 2.09 -6.95
C GLU A 144 -5.46 1.66 -6.45
N ALA A 145 -5.01 0.45 -6.80
CA ALA A 145 -3.69 -0.06 -6.42
C ALA A 145 -2.56 0.86 -6.92
N ARG A 146 -2.63 1.27 -8.17
CA ARG A 146 -1.66 2.19 -8.76
C ARG A 146 -1.67 3.57 -8.11
N SER A 147 -2.84 4.07 -7.81
CA SER A 147 -2.98 5.36 -7.13
C SER A 147 -2.53 5.29 -5.67
N ILE A 148 -2.80 4.20 -4.95
CA ILE A 148 -2.26 3.97 -3.60
C ILE A 148 -0.73 3.99 -3.63
N THR A 149 -0.12 3.20 -4.50
CA THR A 149 1.34 3.12 -4.60
C THR A 149 1.98 4.45 -5.00
N ALA A 150 1.33 5.24 -5.86
CA ALA A 150 1.79 6.57 -6.24
C ALA A 150 1.74 7.58 -5.07
N ASN A 151 0.72 7.48 -4.20
CA ASN A 151 0.55 8.38 -3.06
C ASN A 151 1.38 7.97 -1.83
N CYS A 152 1.95 6.77 -1.79
CA CYS A 152 2.87 6.37 -0.73
C CYS A 152 4.24 7.01 -0.95
N ASN A 153 4.65 7.92 -0.05
CA ASN A 153 5.95 8.61 -0.16
C ASN A 153 7.13 7.70 0.21
N ILE A 154 6.92 6.74 1.12
CA ILE A 154 7.93 5.77 1.54
C ILE A 154 7.52 4.42 0.98
N LYS A 155 8.46 3.75 0.33
CA LYS A 155 8.29 2.40 -0.19
C LYS A 155 9.38 1.51 0.39
N ILE A 156 8.97 0.42 1.01
CA ILE A 156 9.87 -0.56 1.62
C ILE A 156 9.70 -1.86 0.84
N PHE A 157 10.78 -2.31 0.25
CA PHE A 157 10.83 -3.57 -0.47
C PHE A 157 11.59 -4.59 0.39
N GLY A 158 10.95 -5.69 0.70
CA GLY A 158 11.57 -6.85 1.30
C GLY A 158 12.02 -7.84 0.23
N LYS A 159 12.04 -9.13 0.57
CA LYS A 159 12.34 -10.20 -0.38
C LYS A 159 11.30 -10.24 -1.49
N LEU A 160 11.73 -10.01 -2.73
CA LEU A 160 10.86 -10.04 -3.91
C LEU A 160 11.02 -11.38 -4.63
N GLN A 161 9.89 -12.02 -4.94
CA GLN A 161 9.85 -13.26 -5.71
C GLN A 161 9.17 -13.11 -7.08
N ASP A 162 8.39 -12.06 -7.28
CA ASP A 162 7.77 -11.77 -8.58
C ASP A 162 8.82 -11.15 -9.54
N PRO A 163 9.20 -11.88 -10.61
CA PRO A 163 10.19 -11.41 -11.56
C PRO A 163 9.62 -10.46 -12.62
N THR A 164 8.34 -10.12 -12.55
CA THR A 164 7.61 -9.37 -13.58
C THR A 164 7.23 -7.97 -13.11
N GLN A 165 6.00 -7.75 -12.75
CA GLN A 165 5.45 -6.42 -12.47
C GLN A 165 6.04 -5.79 -11.20
N THR A 166 6.21 -6.57 -10.13
CA THR A 166 6.80 -6.04 -8.89
C THR A 166 8.27 -5.70 -9.07
N ARG A 167 9.01 -6.52 -9.84
CA ARG A 167 10.39 -6.21 -10.25
C ARG A 167 10.46 -4.91 -11.05
N GLU A 168 9.65 -4.77 -12.11
CA GLU A 168 9.62 -3.58 -12.94
C GLU A 168 9.27 -2.32 -12.12
N PHE A 169 8.30 -2.44 -11.22
CA PHE A 169 7.93 -1.36 -10.31
C PHE A 169 9.08 -0.95 -9.40
N PHE A 170 9.81 -1.92 -8.82
CA PHE A 170 10.99 -1.69 -8.01
C PHE A 170 12.09 -0.99 -8.79
N GLU A 171 12.49 -1.52 -9.94
CA GLU A 171 13.57 -0.98 -10.77
C GLU A 171 13.27 0.44 -11.25
N ASN A 172 12.04 0.70 -11.67
CA ASN A 172 11.59 2.03 -12.09
C ASN A 172 11.56 3.03 -10.94
N HIS A 173 11.24 2.56 -9.72
CA HIS A 173 11.14 3.44 -8.56
C HIS A 173 12.51 3.83 -7.99
N ILE A 174 13.45 2.90 -7.94
CA ILE A 174 14.82 3.13 -7.47
C ILE A 174 15.60 3.99 -8.46
N GLY A 175 15.33 3.82 -9.75
CA GLY A 175 16.00 4.54 -10.80
C GLY A 175 17.42 4.02 -11.09
N LYS A 176 18.14 4.77 -11.91
CA LYS A 176 19.49 4.44 -12.37
C LYS A 176 20.50 5.42 -11.80
N ASP A 177 21.74 4.97 -11.72
CA ASP A 177 22.89 5.80 -11.39
C ASP A 177 24.03 5.53 -12.38
N TYR A 178 25.02 6.40 -12.37
CA TYR A 178 26.20 6.21 -13.19
C TYR A 178 27.16 5.25 -12.48
N ILE A 179 27.55 4.20 -13.20
CA ILE A 179 28.54 3.22 -12.73
C ILE A 179 29.78 3.30 -13.61
N ALA A 180 30.94 3.20 -12.97
CA ALA A 180 32.20 3.10 -13.68
C ALA A 180 32.45 1.64 -14.05
N ILE A 181 32.54 1.38 -15.33
CA ILE A 181 32.90 0.04 -15.84
C ILE A 181 34.23 0.06 -16.56
N VAL A 182 34.98 -1.03 -16.39
CA VAL A 182 36.20 -1.24 -17.18
C VAL A 182 35.80 -1.54 -18.62
N SER A 183 36.14 -0.64 -19.54
CA SER A 183 35.63 -0.69 -20.91
C SER A 183 36.39 -1.64 -21.82
N SER A 184 37.61 -2.06 -21.48
CA SER A 184 38.37 -3.01 -22.27
C SER A 184 39.52 -3.69 -21.53
N PHE A 185 39.81 -4.92 -21.95
CA PHE A 185 40.98 -5.67 -21.53
C PHE A 185 41.90 -5.84 -22.74
N GLN A 186 43.17 -5.59 -22.57
CA GLN A 186 44.16 -5.80 -23.60
C GLN A 186 44.95 -7.08 -23.35
N LEU A 187 45.13 -7.90 -24.38
CA LEU A 187 45.99 -9.06 -24.31
C LEU A 187 47.42 -8.61 -24.22
N SER A 188 48.12 -8.82 -23.13
CA SER A 188 49.50 -8.52 -22.94
C SER A 188 50.29 -9.82 -22.86
N GLY A 189 51.08 -10.11 -23.88
CA GLY A 189 51.93 -11.28 -23.89
C GLY A 189 52.11 -11.88 -25.30
N GLY A 190 53.32 -12.34 -25.61
CA GLY A 190 53.63 -13.02 -26.84
C GLY A 190 53.03 -14.41 -26.97
N MET A 191 53.19 -15.04 -28.10
CA MET A 191 52.48 -16.21 -28.64
C MET A 191 52.40 -17.50 -27.79
N SER A 192 52.80 -17.50 -26.53
CA SER A 192 52.76 -18.70 -25.66
C SER A 192 52.19 -18.54 -24.24
N SER A 193 51.88 -17.32 -23.81
CA SER A 193 51.10 -17.13 -22.55
C SER A 193 50.43 -15.73 -22.57
N GLY A 194 49.18 -15.71 -22.98
CA GLY A 194 48.37 -14.51 -22.93
C GLY A 194 47.85 -14.25 -21.53
N SER A 195 48.30 -13.16 -20.90
CA SER A 195 47.61 -12.60 -19.74
C SER A 195 46.81 -11.39 -20.18
N TYR A 196 45.53 -11.29 -19.69
CA TYR A 196 44.72 -10.10 -19.92
C TYR A 196 45.10 -9.05 -18.87
N SER A 197 45.47 -7.87 -19.33
CA SER A 197 45.66 -6.70 -18.47
C SER A 197 44.56 -5.69 -18.71
N ASP A 198 44.12 -5.06 -17.65
CA ASP A 198 43.19 -3.94 -17.70
C ASP A 198 43.85 -2.75 -18.41
N THR A 199 43.17 -2.22 -19.40
CA THR A 199 43.67 -1.02 -20.13
C THR A 199 43.56 0.26 -19.31
N LYS A 200 43.00 0.19 -18.08
CA LYS A 200 42.71 1.35 -17.22
C LYS A 200 41.80 2.39 -17.86
N GLN A 201 41.12 2.03 -18.92
CA GLN A 201 40.08 2.86 -19.52
C GLN A 201 38.77 2.60 -18.78
N VAL A 202 38.28 3.62 -18.09
CA VAL A 202 37.00 3.56 -17.35
C VAL A 202 35.94 4.20 -18.24
N GLY A 203 34.96 3.41 -18.64
CA GLY A 203 33.74 3.89 -19.27
C GLY A 203 32.73 4.25 -18.18
N ILE A 204 31.88 5.22 -18.44
CA ILE A 204 30.72 5.53 -17.60
C ILE A 204 29.49 4.91 -18.27
N ASP A 205 28.80 4.05 -17.54
CA ASP A 205 27.52 3.49 -18.00
C ASP A 205 26.46 3.72 -16.93
N THR A 206 25.20 3.49 -17.30
CA THR A 206 24.07 3.62 -16.37
C THR A 206 23.65 2.25 -15.87
N GLY A 207 23.72 2.04 -14.56
CA GLY A 207 23.22 0.84 -13.89
C GLY A 207 22.09 1.16 -12.90
N THR A 208 21.34 0.15 -12.52
CA THR A 208 20.33 0.27 -11.45
C THR A 208 21.00 0.55 -10.11
N ARG A 209 20.41 1.43 -9.28
CA ARG A 209 20.94 1.79 -7.96
C ARG A 209 20.96 0.62 -6.99
N ALA A 210 20.06 -0.33 -7.16
CA ALA A 210 20.06 -1.60 -6.44
C ALA A 210 19.63 -2.72 -7.38
N ASP A 211 20.20 -3.90 -7.20
CA ASP A 211 19.90 -5.04 -8.05
C ASP A 211 18.69 -5.80 -7.49
N TYR A 212 17.81 -6.24 -8.39
CA TYR A 212 16.70 -7.11 -8.05
C TYR A 212 17.20 -8.44 -7.46
N ASP A 213 18.32 -8.96 -7.92
CA ASP A 213 18.89 -10.21 -7.42
C ASP A 213 19.32 -10.12 -5.95
N ASP A 214 19.72 -8.94 -5.48
CA ASP A 214 20.00 -8.72 -4.06
C ASP A 214 18.73 -8.90 -3.21
N LEU A 215 17.60 -8.35 -3.66
CA LEU A 215 16.32 -8.50 -2.96
C LEU A 215 15.78 -9.94 -3.04
N LYS A 216 15.93 -10.59 -4.18
CA LYS A 216 15.51 -11.98 -4.35
C LYS A 216 16.24 -12.93 -3.39
N ASN A 217 17.50 -12.65 -3.11
CA ASN A 217 18.36 -13.47 -2.27
C ASN A 217 18.38 -13.04 -0.79
N MET A 218 17.59 -12.06 -0.39
CA MET A 218 17.44 -11.69 1.03
C MET A 218 16.99 -12.90 1.86
N LYS A 219 17.62 -13.09 3.01
CA LYS A 219 17.30 -14.17 3.95
C LYS A 219 16.16 -13.79 4.87
#